data_cc7820677f1562bc7367e3c6e672aaa0
#
_entry.id   cc7820677f1562bc7367e3c6e672aaa0
#
_cell.length_a   1.000
_cell.length_b   1.000
_cell.length_c   1.000
_cell.angle_alpha   90.00
_cell.angle_beta   90.00
_cell.angle_gamma   90.00
#
_symmetry.space_group_name_H-M   'P 1'
#
loop_
_entity.id
_entity.type
_entity.pdbx_description
1 polymer ?
#
loop_
_entity_poly.entity_id
_entity_poly.type
_entity_poly.pdbx_seq_one_letter_code
_entity_poly.pdbx_strand_id
1 'polypeptide(L)'
;MQIFHGRENGAKSESRGPTFTGQVWADPVMPATGGVMINNVFFTPGARTHWHSHGQGQILQVTAGKGWICVAGEKAQPLRAGDTVWIPADERHWHGAAADSYLLHTAISLGKTDWQDAVTGADYAGATA
;
A
#
# COMPACT_ATOMS: atom_id res chain seq x y z
N MET A 1 18.02 2.27 -20.87
CA MET A 1 18.26 2.03 -19.44
C MET A 1 18.14 3.33 -18.68
N GLN A 2 17.49 3.31 -17.53
CA GLN A 2 17.36 4.48 -16.65
C GLN A 2 17.74 4.09 -15.22
N ILE A 3 18.33 5.03 -14.49
CA ILE A 3 18.67 4.86 -13.08
C ILE A 3 17.93 5.94 -12.31
N PHE A 4 17.15 5.52 -11.33
CA PHE A 4 16.43 6.43 -10.41
C PHE A 4 17.16 6.40 -9.07
N HIS A 5 17.84 7.48 -8.72
CA HIS A 5 18.56 7.58 -7.44
C HIS A 5 17.59 7.89 -6.30
N GLY A 6 17.77 7.23 -5.18
CA GLY A 6 16.96 7.47 -3.99
C GLY A 6 17.20 8.86 -3.42
N ARG A 7 16.11 9.57 -3.09
CA ARG A 7 16.12 10.91 -2.49
C ARG A 7 16.98 11.92 -3.26
N GLU A 8 16.92 11.84 -4.57
CA GLU A 8 17.67 12.74 -5.43
C GLU A 8 17.25 14.19 -5.18
N ASN A 9 18.22 15.12 -5.20
CA ASN A 9 18.00 16.54 -4.95
C ASN A 9 17.34 16.86 -3.59
N GLY A 10 17.57 16.03 -2.58
CA GLY A 10 16.99 16.23 -1.26
C GLY A 10 15.50 15.94 -1.17
N ALA A 11 14.96 15.12 -2.04
CA ALA A 11 13.56 14.72 -2.03
C ALA A 11 13.16 14.19 -0.67
N LYS A 12 11.96 14.59 -0.21
CA LYS A 12 11.41 14.26 1.11
C LYS A 12 10.28 13.25 0.97
N SER A 13 9.96 12.59 2.09
CA SER A 13 8.75 11.78 2.17
C SER A 13 7.51 12.66 1.95
N GLU A 14 6.56 12.14 1.23
CA GLU A 14 5.30 12.83 0.89
C GLU A 14 4.17 12.30 1.74
N SER A 15 3.43 13.21 2.41
CA SER A 15 2.21 12.83 3.09
C SER A 15 1.15 12.42 2.06
N ARG A 16 0.54 11.25 2.25
CA ARG A 16 -0.56 10.79 1.40
C ARG A 16 -1.88 11.27 1.96
N GLY A 17 -2.80 11.61 1.07
CA GLY A 17 -4.03 12.31 1.40
C GLY A 17 -5.29 11.56 0.98
N PRO A 18 -6.03 12.01 -0.04
CA PRO A 18 -7.45 11.68 -0.19
C PRO A 18 -7.78 10.20 -0.45
N THR A 19 -6.80 9.35 -0.76
CA THR A 19 -7.02 7.92 -1.01
C THR A 19 -6.51 7.03 0.13
N PHE A 20 -6.26 7.64 1.30
CA PHE A 20 -5.78 6.96 2.50
C PHE A 20 -6.55 7.43 3.71
N THR A 21 -6.68 6.56 4.71
CA THR A 21 -7.22 6.88 6.03
C THR A 21 -6.11 6.79 7.06
N GLY A 22 -6.01 7.78 7.94
CA GLY A 22 -4.92 7.88 8.89
C GLY A 22 -3.67 8.51 8.26
N GLN A 23 -2.57 8.55 9.01
CA GLN A 23 -1.35 9.17 8.55
C GLN A 23 -0.48 8.18 7.78
N VAL A 24 -0.19 8.51 6.53
CA VAL A 24 0.60 7.68 5.63
C VAL A 24 1.61 8.56 4.90
N TRP A 25 2.84 8.06 4.81
CA TRP A 25 3.94 8.73 4.12
C TRP A 25 4.47 7.85 3.01
N ALA A 26 4.79 8.43 1.87
CA ALA A 26 5.40 7.70 0.77
C ALA A 26 6.71 8.32 0.32
N ASP A 27 7.65 7.46 -0.01
CA ASP A 27 8.89 7.83 -0.69
C ASP A 27 8.80 7.31 -2.12
N PRO A 28 8.71 8.20 -3.13
CA PRO A 28 8.79 7.78 -4.52
C PRO A 28 10.15 7.12 -4.80
N VAL A 29 10.12 5.93 -5.36
CA VAL A 29 11.32 5.18 -5.76
C VAL A 29 11.49 5.25 -7.28
N MET A 30 10.42 4.98 -8.01
CA MET A 30 10.39 5.10 -9.46
C MET A 30 9.03 5.65 -9.88
N PRO A 31 8.99 6.79 -10.60
CA PRO A 31 7.73 7.28 -11.16
C PRO A 31 7.20 6.30 -12.21
N ALA A 32 5.95 6.44 -12.59
CA ALA A 32 5.33 5.56 -13.60
C ALA A 32 6.20 5.49 -14.86
N THR A 33 6.74 4.32 -15.12
CA THR A 33 7.69 4.06 -16.19
C THR A 33 7.35 2.70 -16.81
N GLY A 34 6.99 2.70 -18.09
CA GLY A 34 6.62 1.45 -18.75
C GLY A 34 5.45 0.72 -18.07
N GLY A 35 4.52 1.46 -17.45
CA GLY A 35 3.38 0.89 -16.74
C GLY A 35 3.69 0.42 -15.32
N VAL A 36 4.89 0.69 -14.80
CA VAL A 36 5.32 0.29 -13.45
C VAL A 36 5.62 1.52 -12.61
N MET A 37 5.12 1.55 -11.38
CA MET A 37 5.44 2.60 -10.41
C MET A 37 5.85 1.95 -9.09
N ILE A 38 6.90 2.49 -8.46
CA ILE A 38 7.42 1.94 -7.21
C ILE A 38 7.48 3.04 -6.15
N ASN A 39 6.87 2.76 -5.00
CA ASN A 39 6.92 3.62 -3.83
C ASN A 39 7.22 2.80 -2.57
N ASN A 40 7.99 3.37 -1.66
CA ASN A 40 7.99 2.88 -0.28
C ASN A 40 6.91 3.61 0.49
N VAL A 41 6.09 2.89 1.22
CA VAL A 41 4.92 3.45 1.92
C VAL A 41 4.97 3.09 3.39
N PHE A 42 4.90 4.12 4.23
CA PHE A 42 4.88 4.00 5.69
C PHE A 42 3.49 4.34 6.21
N PHE A 43 2.91 3.40 6.95
CA PHE A 43 1.60 3.55 7.58
C PHE A 43 1.77 3.63 9.09
N THR A 44 1.20 4.66 9.71
CA THR A 44 1.08 4.71 11.16
C THR A 44 0.03 3.68 11.64
N PRO A 45 0.04 3.27 12.94
CA PRO A 45 -0.92 2.29 13.45
C PRO A 45 -2.36 2.58 13.04
N GLY A 46 -3.01 1.57 12.48
CA GLY A 46 -4.40 1.66 12.01
C GLY A 46 -4.59 2.38 10.67
N ALA A 47 -3.59 3.06 10.14
CA ALA A 47 -3.68 3.74 8.85
C ALA A 47 -3.74 2.72 7.72
N ARG A 48 -4.45 3.08 6.65
CA ARG A 48 -4.73 2.14 5.56
C ARG A 48 -5.07 2.86 4.27
N THR A 49 -4.95 2.15 3.16
CA THR A 49 -5.45 2.63 1.87
C THR A 49 -6.97 2.59 1.83
N HIS A 50 -7.56 3.34 0.92
CA HIS A 50 -8.92 3.06 0.45
C HIS A 50 -8.94 1.73 -0.30
N TRP A 51 -10.15 1.22 -0.58
CA TRP A 51 -10.32 0.15 -1.54
C TRP A 51 -9.78 0.58 -2.89
N HIS A 52 -9.09 -0.29 -3.58
CA HIS A 52 -8.55 0.00 -4.91
C HIS A 52 -8.20 -1.28 -5.66
N SER A 53 -7.87 -1.10 -6.93
CA SER A 53 -7.37 -2.16 -7.78
C SER A 53 -6.31 -1.62 -8.74
N HIS A 54 -5.54 -2.50 -9.32
CA HIS A 54 -4.50 -2.14 -10.29
C HIS A 54 -4.74 -2.89 -11.59
N GLY A 55 -4.71 -2.18 -12.70
CA GLY A 55 -5.07 -2.72 -14.00
C GLY A 55 -4.24 -3.94 -14.44
N GLN A 56 -3.01 -4.08 -13.94
CA GLN A 56 -2.15 -5.23 -14.23
C GLN A 56 -1.60 -5.89 -12.96
N GLY A 57 -2.13 -5.51 -11.80
CA GLY A 57 -1.76 -6.10 -10.54
C GLY A 57 -0.80 -5.26 -9.71
N GLN A 58 -0.39 -5.82 -8.58
CA GLN A 58 0.54 -5.16 -7.65
C GLN A 58 1.37 -6.21 -6.93
N ILE A 59 2.60 -5.84 -6.62
CA ILE A 59 3.45 -6.61 -5.71
C ILE A 59 3.71 -5.73 -4.49
N LEU A 60 3.51 -6.30 -3.29
CA LEU A 60 3.91 -5.66 -2.04
C LEU A 60 5.03 -6.47 -1.41
N GLN A 61 6.05 -5.78 -0.92
CA GLN A 61 7.13 -6.38 -0.13
C GLN A 61 7.20 -5.69 1.21
N VAL A 62 6.88 -6.42 2.28
CA VAL A 62 6.88 -5.86 3.64
C VAL A 62 8.31 -5.86 4.18
N THR A 63 8.79 -4.68 4.57
CA THR A 63 10.15 -4.52 5.08
C THR A 63 10.21 -4.36 6.58
N ALA A 64 9.16 -3.82 7.22
CA ALA A 64 9.13 -3.63 8.66
C ALA A 64 7.70 -3.48 9.16
N GLY A 65 7.49 -3.79 10.43
CA GLY A 65 6.22 -3.63 11.11
C GLY A 65 5.25 -4.79 10.85
N LYS A 66 3.98 -4.55 11.16
CA LYS A 66 2.89 -5.50 10.98
C LYS A 66 1.70 -4.79 10.36
N GLY A 67 0.95 -5.53 9.57
CA GLY A 67 -0.24 -4.98 8.93
C GLY A 67 -1.18 -6.05 8.41
N TRP A 68 -2.04 -5.61 7.51
CA TRP A 68 -3.12 -6.42 6.95
C TRP A 68 -3.24 -6.17 5.45
N ILE A 69 -3.68 -7.19 4.76
CA ILE A 69 -4.18 -7.08 3.40
C ILE A 69 -5.54 -7.77 3.31
N CYS A 70 -6.49 -7.15 2.63
CA CYS A 70 -7.86 -7.65 2.55
C CYS A 70 -8.36 -7.58 1.12
N VAL A 71 -8.78 -8.72 0.61
CA VAL A 71 -9.50 -8.83 -0.67
C VAL A 71 -10.99 -8.64 -0.39
N ALA A 72 -11.67 -7.95 -1.29
CA ALA A 72 -13.11 -7.69 -1.15
C ALA A 72 -13.89 -9.00 -0.94
N GLY A 73 -14.75 -9.00 0.07
CA GLY A 73 -15.58 -10.16 0.43
C GLY A 73 -14.89 -11.18 1.33
N GLU A 74 -13.64 -10.95 1.71
CA GLU A 74 -12.86 -11.88 2.53
C GLU A 74 -12.40 -11.24 3.84
N LYS A 75 -11.93 -12.05 4.77
CA LYS A 75 -11.22 -11.58 5.96
C LYS A 75 -9.84 -11.08 5.57
N ALA A 76 -9.34 -10.10 6.30
CA ALA A 76 -7.97 -9.63 6.14
C ALA A 76 -6.97 -10.72 6.54
N GLN A 77 -5.86 -10.76 5.83
CA GLN A 77 -4.74 -11.64 6.14
C GLN A 77 -3.61 -10.81 6.76
N PRO A 78 -2.94 -11.31 7.80
CA PRO A 78 -1.87 -10.58 8.45
C PRO A 78 -0.63 -10.50 7.57
N LEU A 79 0.05 -9.36 7.63
CA LEU A 79 1.33 -9.10 6.99
C LEU A 79 2.40 -8.88 8.04
N ARG A 80 3.59 -9.40 7.78
CA ARG A 80 4.78 -9.19 8.61
C ARG A 80 6.02 -8.98 7.74
N ALA A 81 7.08 -8.49 8.35
CA ALA A 81 8.34 -8.26 7.65
C ALA A 81 8.83 -9.54 6.95
N GLY A 82 9.26 -9.39 5.70
CA GLY A 82 9.69 -10.48 4.84
C GLY A 82 8.61 -11.03 3.91
N ASP A 83 7.34 -10.66 4.12
CA ASP A 83 6.26 -11.13 3.25
C ASP A 83 6.29 -10.45 1.88
N THR A 84 5.98 -11.21 0.85
CA THR A 84 5.73 -10.71 -0.49
C THR A 84 4.32 -11.12 -0.90
N VAL A 85 3.54 -10.15 -1.38
CA VAL A 85 2.15 -10.38 -1.81
C VAL A 85 2.06 -10.14 -3.30
N TRP A 86 1.42 -11.07 -4.00
CA TRP A 86 1.00 -10.88 -5.39
C TRP A 86 -0.50 -10.59 -5.43
N ILE A 87 -0.87 -9.45 -5.98
CA ILE A 87 -2.26 -9.04 -6.15
C ILE A 87 -2.56 -9.05 -7.65
N PRO A 88 -3.45 -9.93 -8.12
CA PRO A 88 -3.78 -10.01 -9.54
C PRO A 88 -4.42 -8.75 -10.10
N ALA A 89 -4.42 -8.63 -11.42
CA ALA A 89 -5.09 -7.53 -12.12
C ALA A 89 -6.55 -7.39 -11.67
N ASP A 90 -6.95 -6.14 -11.45
CA ASP A 90 -8.32 -5.73 -11.13
C ASP A 90 -8.91 -6.30 -9.83
N GLU A 91 -8.11 -6.95 -8.99
CA GLU A 91 -8.58 -7.45 -7.70
C GLU A 91 -8.76 -6.30 -6.70
N ARG A 92 -9.99 -6.10 -6.26
CA ARG A 92 -10.35 -5.06 -5.31
C ARG A 92 -9.84 -5.43 -3.92
N HIS A 93 -9.00 -4.57 -3.34
CA HIS A 93 -8.34 -4.83 -2.05
C HIS A 93 -8.00 -3.53 -1.33
N TRP A 94 -7.61 -3.68 -0.06
CA TRP A 94 -6.94 -2.64 0.71
C TRP A 94 -5.80 -3.26 1.51
N HIS A 95 -4.84 -2.43 1.91
CA HIS A 95 -3.78 -2.82 2.84
C HIS A 95 -3.44 -1.66 3.77
N GLY A 96 -2.87 -1.99 4.92
CA GLY A 96 -2.54 -1.01 5.92
C GLY A 96 -1.91 -1.61 7.16
N ALA A 97 -1.60 -0.74 8.13
CA ALA A 97 -0.97 -1.12 9.37
C ALA A 97 -1.94 -1.82 10.33
N ALA A 98 -1.39 -2.67 11.19
CA ALA A 98 -2.12 -3.19 12.34
C ALA A 98 -2.45 -2.05 13.30
N ALA A 99 -3.46 -2.27 14.15
CA ALA A 99 -3.88 -1.25 15.11
C ALA A 99 -2.81 -0.92 16.15
N ASP A 100 -1.90 -1.86 16.40
CA ASP A 100 -0.85 -1.77 17.42
C ASP A 100 0.58 -1.66 16.84
N SER A 101 0.71 -1.43 15.54
CA SER A 101 2.02 -1.37 14.88
C SER A 101 1.98 -0.47 13.65
N TYR A 102 3.14 0.09 13.30
CA TYR A 102 3.33 0.66 11.97
C TYR A 102 3.53 -0.46 10.93
N LEU A 103 3.41 -0.10 9.66
CA LEU A 103 3.73 -0.96 8.53
C LEU A 103 4.57 -0.18 7.53
N LEU A 104 5.67 -0.78 7.09
CA LEU A 104 6.49 -0.24 5.99
C LEU A 104 6.58 -1.31 4.90
N HIS A 105 6.17 -0.95 3.69
CA HIS A 105 6.32 -1.85 2.55
C HIS A 105 6.75 -1.10 1.29
N THR A 106 7.30 -1.84 0.35
CA THR A 106 7.51 -1.38 -1.02
C THR A 106 6.30 -1.82 -1.85
N ALA A 107 5.69 -0.87 -2.55
CA ALA A 107 4.58 -1.13 -3.46
C ALA A 107 5.07 -1.02 -4.90
N ILE A 108 4.95 -2.10 -5.67
CA ILE A 108 5.24 -2.15 -7.10
C ILE A 108 3.90 -2.28 -7.80
N SER A 109 3.41 -1.17 -8.35
CA SER A 109 2.09 -1.07 -8.95
C SER A 109 2.18 -1.15 -10.47
N LEU A 110 1.34 -1.99 -11.06
CA LEU A 110 1.38 -2.30 -12.49
C LEU A 110 0.09 -1.83 -13.16
N GLY A 111 0.23 -1.00 -14.19
CA GLY A 111 -0.91 -0.38 -14.85
C GLY A 111 -1.50 0.78 -14.07
N LYS A 112 -2.73 1.13 -14.38
CA LYS A 112 -3.44 2.22 -13.71
C LYS A 112 -4.05 1.75 -12.40
N THR A 113 -4.00 2.61 -11.37
CA THR A 113 -4.69 2.37 -10.11
C THR A 113 -6.10 2.97 -10.17
N ASP A 114 -7.09 2.17 -9.82
CA ASP A 114 -8.49 2.58 -9.66
C ASP A 114 -8.79 2.73 -8.17
N TRP A 115 -8.81 3.98 -7.69
CA TRP A 115 -9.10 4.30 -6.30
C TRP A 115 -10.61 4.35 -6.07
N GLN A 116 -11.06 3.72 -4.99
CA GLN A 116 -12.47 3.54 -4.66
C GLN A 116 -12.77 4.07 -3.25
N ASP A 117 -13.78 3.53 -2.59
CA ASP A 117 -14.27 4.01 -1.30
C ASP A 117 -13.27 3.81 -0.16
N ALA A 118 -13.39 4.63 0.87
CA ALA A 118 -12.63 4.46 2.10
C ALA A 118 -13.02 3.15 2.79
N VAL A 119 -12.06 2.54 3.47
CA VAL A 119 -12.31 1.43 4.39
C VAL A 119 -12.74 2.03 5.73
N THR A 120 -14.00 1.87 6.10
CA THR A 120 -14.52 2.43 7.35
C THR A 120 -13.85 1.78 8.56
N GLY A 121 -13.92 2.46 9.72
CA GLY A 121 -13.45 1.87 10.97
C GLY A 121 -14.13 0.55 11.30
N ALA A 122 -15.44 0.44 11.01
CA ALA A 122 -16.19 -0.80 11.21
C ALA A 122 -15.74 -1.91 10.27
N ASP A 123 -15.48 -1.61 9.00
CA ASP A 123 -14.97 -2.58 8.03
C ASP A 123 -13.57 -3.07 8.42
N TYR A 124 -12.70 -2.16 8.82
CA TYR A 124 -11.36 -2.49 9.29
C TYR A 124 -11.42 -3.42 10.51
N ALA A 125 -12.19 -3.05 11.53
CA ALA A 125 -12.34 -3.85 12.75
C ALA A 125 -12.95 -5.23 12.46
N GLY A 126 -13.97 -5.29 11.61
CA GLY A 126 -14.61 -6.54 11.23
C GLY A 126 -13.70 -7.47 10.43
N ALA A 127 -12.90 -6.93 9.51
CA ALA A 127 -12.01 -7.72 8.67
C ALA A 127 -10.81 -8.26 9.45
N THR A 128 -10.34 -7.53 10.47
CA THR A 128 -9.13 -7.84 11.24
C THR A 128 -9.41 -8.52 12.59
N ALA A 129 -10.68 -8.75 12.88
CA ALA A 129 -11.11 -9.40 14.14
C ALA A 129 -10.71 -10.88 14.21
#